data_3b0ce246690871ea5d6810c9e22db327
#
_entry.id   3b0ce246690871ea5d6810c9e22db327
#
_cell.length_a   1.000
_cell.length_b   1.000
_cell.length_c   1.000
_cell.angle_alpha   90.00
_cell.angle_beta   90.00
_cell.angle_gamma   90.00
#
_symmetry.space_group_name_H-M   'P 1'
#
loop_
_entity.id
_entity.type
_entity.pdbx_description
1 polymer ?
#
loop_
_entity_poly.entity_id
_entity_poly.type
_entity_poly.pdbx_seq_one_letter_code
_entity_poly.pdbx_strand_id
1 'polypeptide(L)'
;VYTAKEFVLCPPKAFDENCIVVTLSASGTTPEAVAAAKAAKEKGAVSITIVGKKDSPLAEQGDYVFFNGDEPKYQYSTCSMAVALRFAVELLQQAEGYEHYDDMQHGFDILDDVIKKAREYAEPGAIRFAEEHKDDKVLHVMATGANYNVAYTTTTCILMECQWIHSNPIHSGEFFHGPFEVVDKEVPFLVLVGVGREREMDER
;
A
#
# COMPACT_ATOMS: atom_id res chain seq x y z
N VAL A 1 -1.48 1.91 11.70
CA VAL A 1 -1.92 0.98 10.65
C VAL A 1 -1.76 -0.43 11.17
N TYR A 2 -2.74 -1.29 10.94
CA TYR A 2 -2.80 -2.68 11.42
C TYR A 2 -3.20 -3.59 10.28
N THR A 3 -2.81 -4.84 10.31
CA THR A 3 -3.51 -5.84 9.51
C THR A 3 -4.90 -6.06 10.14
N ALA A 4 -5.92 -6.32 9.32
CA ALA A 4 -7.28 -6.45 9.82
C ALA A 4 -7.41 -7.56 10.89
N LYS A 5 -6.67 -8.68 10.71
CA LYS A 5 -6.66 -9.78 11.67
C LYS A 5 -6.04 -9.38 13.01
N GLU A 6 -4.92 -8.66 12.98
CA GLU A 6 -4.26 -8.16 14.17
C GLU A 6 -5.15 -7.18 14.94
N PHE A 7 -5.78 -6.23 14.22
CA PHE A 7 -6.72 -5.29 14.83
C PHE A 7 -7.86 -5.98 15.58
N VAL A 8 -8.42 -7.05 15.02
CA VAL A 8 -9.51 -7.80 15.67
C VAL A 8 -9.03 -8.55 16.90
N LEU A 9 -7.84 -9.17 16.85
CA LEU A 9 -7.32 -10.00 17.94
C LEU A 9 -6.66 -9.18 19.06
N CYS A 10 -5.98 -8.11 18.68
CA CYS A 10 -5.19 -7.27 19.58
C CYS A 10 -5.43 -5.79 19.25
N PRO A 11 -6.64 -5.27 19.48
CA PRO A 11 -6.93 -3.87 19.19
C PRO A 11 -6.04 -2.96 20.03
N PRO A 12 -5.66 -1.76 19.52
CA PRO A 12 -4.89 -0.81 20.30
C PRO A 12 -5.65 -0.38 21.56
N LYS A 13 -4.93 -0.10 22.63
CA LYS A 13 -5.54 0.32 23.91
C LYS A 13 -6.39 1.58 23.80
N ALA A 14 -6.08 2.44 22.86
CA ALA A 14 -6.83 3.68 22.57
C ALA A 14 -8.07 3.45 21.71
N PHE A 15 -8.37 2.22 21.32
CA PHE A 15 -9.55 1.92 20.51
C PHE A 15 -10.82 1.99 21.34
N ASP A 16 -11.62 3.03 21.11
CA ASP A 16 -12.89 3.28 21.78
C ASP A 16 -13.95 3.84 20.79
N GLU A 17 -15.08 4.27 21.31
CA GLU A 17 -16.20 4.85 20.56
C GLU A 17 -15.88 6.19 19.89
N ASN A 18 -14.80 6.87 20.25
CA ASN A 18 -14.37 8.13 19.66
C ASN A 18 -13.41 7.93 18.46
N CYS A 19 -13.10 6.68 18.13
CA CYS A 19 -12.20 6.35 17.04
C CYS A 19 -12.91 6.37 15.68
N ILE A 20 -12.12 6.64 14.64
CA ILE A 20 -12.49 6.40 13.24
C ILE A 20 -11.67 5.20 12.77
N VAL A 21 -12.34 4.16 12.28
CA VAL A 21 -11.70 2.96 11.73
C VAL A 21 -11.94 2.91 10.22
N VAL A 22 -10.86 2.97 9.45
CA VAL A 22 -10.91 2.87 7.99
C VAL A 22 -10.48 1.48 7.55
N THR A 23 -11.35 0.76 6.86
CA THR A 23 -11.08 -0.58 6.34
C THR A 23 -11.12 -0.60 4.82
N LEU A 24 -10.20 -1.35 4.20
CA LEU A 24 -10.08 -1.44 2.75
C LEU A 24 -10.16 -2.90 2.29
N SER A 25 -10.96 -3.16 1.26
CA SER A 25 -10.94 -4.44 0.54
C SER A 25 -11.50 -4.26 -0.87
N ALA A 26 -10.73 -4.61 -1.90
CA ALA A 26 -11.17 -4.49 -3.29
C ALA A 26 -12.42 -5.32 -3.57
N SER A 27 -12.47 -6.58 -3.13
CA SER A 27 -13.66 -7.43 -3.27
C SER A 27 -14.77 -7.10 -2.27
N GLY A 28 -14.41 -6.50 -1.13
CA GLY A 28 -15.31 -6.31 0.01
C GLY A 28 -15.73 -7.61 0.71
N THR A 29 -15.10 -8.74 0.37
CA THR A 29 -15.43 -10.08 0.90
C THR A 29 -14.35 -10.67 1.81
N THR A 30 -13.21 -9.96 2.00
CA THR A 30 -12.12 -10.41 2.87
C THR A 30 -12.62 -10.55 4.31
N PRO A 31 -12.66 -11.77 4.87
CA PRO A 31 -13.32 -12.02 6.17
C PRO A 31 -12.73 -11.18 7.31
N GLU A 32 -11.43 -10.98 7.29
CA GLU A 32 -10.71 -10.19 8.30
C GLU A 32 -11.09 -8.70 8.23
N ALA A 33 -11.21 -8.15 7.02
CA ALA A 33 -11.63 -6.76 6.83
C ALA A 33 -13.07 -6.55 7.30
N VAL A 34 -13.98 -7.49 6.96
CA VAL A 34 -15.37 -7.46 7.43
C VAL A 34 -15.42 -7.53 8.95
N ALA A 35 -14.64 -8.43 9.57
CA ALA A 35 -14.58 -8.56 11.02
C ALA A 35 -14.03 -7.29 11.70
N ALA A 36 -13.04 -6.63 11.11
CA ALA A 36 -12.49 -5.38 11.64
C ALA A 36 -13.51 -4.24 11.60
N ALA A 37 -14.22 -4.08 10.48
CA ALA A 37 -15.28 -3.07 10.37
C ALA A 37 -16.45 -3.36 11.34
N LYS A 38 -16.81 -4.63 11.49
CA LYS A 38 -17.83 -5.05 12.47
C LYS A 38 -17.39 -4.74 13.91
N ALA A 39 -16.13 -5.02 14.26
CA ALA A 39 -15.59 -4.70 15.59
C ALA A 39 -15.61 -3.18 15.86
N ALA A 40 -15.34 -2.35 14.84
CA ALA A 40 -15.47 -0.90 14.96
C ALA A 40 -16.91 -0.50 15.30
N LYS A 41 -17.86 -1.03 14.56
CA LYS A 41 -19.29 -0.76 14.77
C LYS A 41 -19.81 -1.23 16.12
N GLU A 42 -19.41 -2.44 16.56
CA GLU A 42 -19.76 -2.99 17.88
C GLU A 42 -19.18 -2.16 19.03
N LYS A 43 -18.04 -1.52 18.82
CA LYS A 43 -17.41 -0.61 19.78
C LYS A 43 -18.06 0.77 19.84
N GLY A 44 -18.90 1.12 18.86
CA GLY A 44 -19.47 2.46 18.70
C GLY A 44 -18.55 3.45 17.97
N ALA A 45 -17.43 2.98 17.45
CA ALA A 45 -16.50 3.78 16.63
C ALA A 45 -17.07 4.01 15.22
N VAL A 46 -16.69 5.10 14.60
CA VAL A 46 -17.10 5.39 13.20
C VAL A 46 -16.39 4.44 12.25
N SER A 47 -17.16 3.65 11.50
CA SER A 47 -16.67 2.73 10.50
C SER A 47 -16.71 3.34 9.11
N ILE A 48 -15.54 3.53 8.49
CA ILE A 48 -15.40 3.97 7.10
C ILE A 48 -14.86 2.81 6.28
N THR A 49 -15.57 2.44 5.20
CA THR A 49 -15.14 1.34 4.33
C THR A 49 -14.83 1.83 2.93
N ILE A 50 -13.71 1.35 2.37
CA ILE A 50 -13.31 1.63 0.98
C ILE A 50 -13.36 0.30 0.22
N VAL A 51 -14.27 0.21 -0.74
CA VAL A 51 -14.62 -1.05 -1.43
C VAL A 51 -14.69 -0.88 -2.94
N GLY A 52 -14.33 -1.94 -3.65
CA GLY A 52 -14.51 -2.03 -5.10
C GLY A 52 -15.86 -2.63 -5.53
N LYS A 53 -16.71 -3.06 -4.58
CA LYS A 53 -18.07 -3.58 -4.86
C LYS A 53 -19.05 -3.03 -3.84
N LYS A 54 -20.11 -2.37 -4.34
CA LYS A 54 -21.16 -1.76 -3.50
C LYS A 54 -21.93 -2.80 -2.69
N ASP A 55 -22.28 -3.91 -3.33
CA ASP A 55 -23.04 -5.00 -2.71
C ASP A 55 -22.05 -6.01 -2.12
N SER A 56 -21.35 -5.61 -1.07
CA SER A 56 -20.36 -6.46 -0.42
C SER A 56 -20.52 -6.49 1.10
N PRO A 57 -20.15 -7.60 1.76
CA PRO A 57 -20.24 -7.71 3.22
C PRO A 57 -19.51 -6.61 3.97
N LEU A 58 -18.40 -6.09 3.42
CA LEU A 58 -17.66 -4.99 4.03
C LEU A 58 -18.43 -3.67 3.91
N ALA A 59 -19.07 -3.40 2.77
CA ALA A 59 -19.86 -2.19 2.57
C ALA A 59 -21.01 -2.10 3.60
N GLU A 60 -21.65 -3.24 3.93
CA GLU A 60 -22.73 -3.30 4.92
C GLU A 60 -22.27 -2.92 6.35
N GLN A 61 -20.97 -2.97 6.62
CA GLN A 61 -20.40 -2.62 7.93
C GLN A 61 -19.97 -1.15 8.02
N GLY A 62 -19.97 -0.39 6.92
CA GLY A 62 -19.58 1.01 6.92
C GLY A 62 -20.70 1.94 7.35
N ASP A 63 -20.43 2.89 8.23
CA ASP A 63 -21.27 4.07 8.43
C ASP A 63 -21.11 5.02 7.22
N TYR A 64 -19.91 5.04 6.64
CA TYR A 64 -19.57 5.70 5.38
C TYR A 64 -18.88 4.71 4.44
N VAL A 65 -19.34 4.66 3.20
CA VAL A 65 -18.83 3.74 2.19
C VAL A 65 -18.27 4.53 1.02
N PHE A 66 -16.97 4.40 0.78
CA PHE A 66 -16.32 4.90 -0.42
C PHE A 66 -16.21 3.78 -1.43
N PHE A 67 -16.81 4.01 -2.59
CA PHE A 67 -16.83 3.06 -3.68
C PHE A 67 -15.93 3.53 -4.83
N ASN A 68 -15.02 2.65 -5.27
CA ASN A 68 -14.04 2.97 -6.30
C ASN A 68 -13.94 1.92 -7.44
N GLY A 69 -15.00 1.12 -7.65
CA GLY A 69 -14.90 -0.09 -8.48
C GLY A 69 -15.53 -0.04 -9.88
N ASP A 70 -16.40 0.90 -10.19
CA ASP A 70 -17.21 0.90 -11.44
C ASP A 70 -16.72 1.85 -12.53
N GLU A 71 -15.53 2.39 -12.42
CA GLU A 71 -15.00 3.26 -13.46
C GLU A 71 -14.61 2.43 -14.69
N PRO A 72 -15.05 2.83 -15.91
CA PRO A 72 -14.79 2.08 -17.13
C PRO A 72 -13.31 2.07 -17.54
N LYS A 73 -12.50 2.92 -16.90
CA LYS A 73 -11.04 2.91 -16.98
C LYS A 73 -10.50 3.04 -15.57
N TYR A 74 -9.62 2.11 -15.20
CA TYR A 74 -8.87 2.22 -13.95
C TYR A 74 -8.11 3.54 -13.89
N GLN A 75 -8.40 4.34 -12.88
CA GLN A 75 -7.72 5.59 -12.58
C GLN A 75 -6.96 5.42 -11.27
N TYR A 76 -5.67 5.75 -11.26
CA TYR A 76 -4.84 5.64 -10.05
C TYR A 76 -5.29 6.63 -8.98
N SER A 77 -5.77 7.81 -9.40
CA SER A 77 -6.30 8.84 -8.50
C SER A 77 -7.57 8.42 -7.74
N THR A 78 -8.26 7.37 -8.20
CA THR A 78 -9.47 6.82 -7.56
C THR A 78 -9.28 5.43 -6.96
N CYS A 79 -8.08 4.86 -7.05
CA CYS A 79 -7.81 3.56 -6.41
C CYS A 79 -7.90 3.65 -4.88
N SER A 80 -8.11 2.52 -4.22
CA SER A 80 -8.31 2.46 -2.75
C SER A 80 -7.20 3.15 -1.96
N MET A 81 -5.95 3.05 -2.41
CA MET A 81 -4.81 3.68 -1.74
C MET A 81 -4.83 5.20 -1.88
N ALA A 82 -5.16 5.73 -3.08
CA ALA A 82 -5.29 7.17 -3.30
C ALA A 82 -6.46 7.74 -2.50
N VAL A 83 -7.60 7.04 -2.45
CA VAL A 83 -8.77 7.42 -1.64
C VAL A 83 -8.40 7.46 -0.16
N ALA A 84 -7.70 6.45 0.36
CA ALA A 84 -7.26 6.42 1.75
C ALA A 84 -6.28 7.56 2.07
N LEU A 85 -5.35 7.87 1.16
CA LEU A 85 -4.42 8.97 1.33
C LEU A 85 -5.12 10.33 1.29
N ARG A 86 -6.05 10.53 0.33
CA ARG A 86 -6.89 11.74 0.29
C ARG A 86 -7.66 11.92 1.59
N PHE A 87 -8.28 10.86 2.09
CA PHE A 87 -8.98 10.91 3.36
C PHE A 87 -8.07 11.35 4.52
N ALA A 88 -6.85 10.79 4.59
CA ALA A 88 -5.89 11.16 5.63
C ALA A 88 -5.44 12.64 5.51
N VAL A 89 -5.22 13.13 4.29
CA VAL A 89 -4.85 14.53 4.02
C VAL A 89 -5.99 15.49 4.38
N GLU A 90 -7.22 15.15 4.01
CA GLU A 90 -8.41 15.95 4.38
C GLU A 90 -8.61 15.97 5.90
N LEU A 91 -8.46 14.84 6.57
CA LEU A 91 -8.59 14.77 8.03
C LEU A 91 -7.53 15.64 8.71
N LEU A 92 -6.28 15.57 8.26
CA LEU A 92 -5.19 16.39 8.78
C LEU A 92 -5.46 17.88 8.57
N GLN A 93 -5.89 18.27 7.36
CA GLN A 93 -6.21 19.65 7.04
C GLN A 93 -7.31 20.21 7.95
N GLN A 94 -8.35 19.42 8.21
CA GLN A 94 -9.47 19.87 9.04
C GLN A 94 -9.15 19.87 10.53
N ALA A 95 -8.31 18.94 11.00
CA ALA A 95 -7.98 18.83 12.41
C ALA A 95 -6.94 19.84 12.87
N GLU A 96 -5.88 20.06 12.09
CA GLU A 96 -4.69 20.82 12.53
C GLU A 96 -4.24 21.86 11.50
N GLY A 97 -4.72 21.77 10.27
CA GLY A 97 -4.16 22.45 9.12
C GLY A 97 -2.92 21.71 8.58
N TYR A 98 -2.73 21.73 7.28
CA TYR A 98 -1.60 21.07 6.62
C TYR A 98 -0.96 22.03 5.61
N GLU A 99 0.28 22.44 5.88
CA GLU A 99 0.97 23.45 5.08
C GLU A 99 1.16 23.07 3.60
N HIS A 100 1.19 21.76 3.29
CA HIS A 100 1.32 21.23 1.93
C HIS A 100 -0.01 20.75 1.34
N TYR A 101 -1.15 21.22 1.87
CA TYR A 101 -2.46 20.74 1.42
C TYR A 101 -2.70 21.01 -0.08
N ASP A 102 -2.41 22.20 -0.55
CA ASP A 102 -2.60 22.58 -1.96
C ASP A 102 -1.67 21.79 -2.88
N ASP A 103 -0.42 21.54 -2.46
CA ASP A 103 0.53 20.70 -3.19
C ASP A 103 0.02 19.25 -3.30
N MET A 104 -0.56 18.72 -2.22
CA MET A 104 -1.16 17.38 -2.25
C MET A 104 -2.39 17.29 -3.14
N GLN A 105 -3.27 18.30 -3.13
CA GLN A 105 -4.42 18.36 -4.04
C GLN A 105 -3.94 18.39 -5.50
N HIS A 106 -2.98 19.26 -5.82
CA HIS A 106 -2.36 19.27 -7.14
C HIS A 106 -1.73 17.92 -7.51
N GLY A 107 -1.03 17.27 -6.57
CA GLY A 107 -0.47 15.93 -6.77
C GLY A 107 -1.52 14.89 -7.15
N PHE A 108 -2.67 14.90 -6.49
CA PHE A 108 -3.79 14.02 -6.83
C PHE A 108 -4.38 14.32 -8.21
N ASP A 109 -4.45 15.58 -8.61
CA ASP A 109 -5.02 15.98 -9.90
C ASP A 109 -4.17 15.52 -11.09
N ILE A 110 -2.85 15.49 -10.93
CA ILE A 110 -1.91 15.06 -11.99
C ILE A 110 -1.48 13.59 -11.89
N LEU A 111 -1.93 12.86 -10.86
CA LEU A 111 -1.44 11.51 -10.51
C LEU A 111 -1.53 10.53 -11.67
N ASP A 112 -2.67 10.49 -12.36
CA ASP A 112 -2.89 9.55 -13.47
C ASP A 112 -1.94 9.82 -14.63
N ASP A 113 -1.69 11.07 -14.98
CA ASP A 113 -0.77 11.46 -16.05
C ASP A 113 0.69 11.15 -15.68
N VAL A 114 1.06 11.40 -14.41
CA VAL A 114 2.42 11.10 -13.92
C VAL A 114 2.67 9.60 -13.94
N ILE A 115 1.74 8.78 -13.45
CA ILE A 115 1.89 7.33 -13.45
C ILE A 115 1.93 6.77 -14.87
N LYS A 116 1.10 7.29 -15.77
CA LYS A 116 1.13 6.87 -17.17
C LYS A 116 2.50 7.11 -17.81
N LYS A 117 3.05 8.32 -17.65
CA LYS A 117 4.39 8.66 -18.17
C LYS A 117 5.50 7.82 -17.52
N ALA A 118 5.41 7.60 -16.21
CA ALA A 118 6.36 6.77 -15.47
C ALA A 118 6.35 5.32 -15.97
N ARG A 119 5.18 4.76 -16.24
CA ARG A 119 5.04 3.42 -16.84
C ARG A 119 5.65 3.34 -18.23
N GLU A 120 5.33 4.29 -19.10
CA GLU A 120 5.89 4.35 -20.45
C GLU A 120 7.43 4.43 -20.44
N TYR A 121 7.98 5.20 -19.48
CA TYR A 121 9.43 5.31 -19.28
C TYR A 121 10.05 4.02 -18.75
N ALA A 122 9.42 3.37 -17.76
CA ALA A 122 9.97 2.20 -17.09
C ALA A 122 9.79 0.89 -17.87
N GLU A 123 8.78 0.79 -18.74
CA GLU A 123 8.38 -0.45 -19.42
C GLU A 123 9.54 -1.18 -20.13
N PRO A 124 10.40 -0.52 -20.94
CA PRO A 124 11.50 -1.22 -21.59
C PRO A 124 12.51 -1.82 -20.60
N GLY A 125 12.75 -1.14 -19.47
CA GLY A 125 13.60 -1.63 -18.40
C GLY A 125 12.96 -2.80 -17.66
N ALA A 126 11.68 -2.71 -17.35
CA ALA A 126 10.93 -3.76 -16.68
C ALA A 126 10.86 -5.04 -17.54
N ILE A 127 10.67 -4.93 -18.86
CA ILE A 127 10.68 -6.07 -19.76
C ILE A 127 12.06 -6.77 -19.74
N ARG A 128 13.15 -6.01 -19.85
CA ARG A 128 14.50 -6.59 -19.77
C ARG A 128 14.74 -7.30 -18.45
N PHE A 129 14.42 -6.64 -17.34
CA PHE A 129 14.54 -7.23 -16.00
C PHE A 129 13.72 -8.52 -15.89
N ALA A 130 12.48 -8.54 -16.36
CA ALA A 130 11.64 -9.73 -16.34
C ALA A 130 12.22 -10.88 -17.15
N GLU A 131 12.77 -10.61 -18.36
CA GLU A 131 13.42 -11.64 -19.19
C GLU A 131 14.70 -12.18 -18.57
N GLU A 132 15.47 -11.33 -17.90
CA GLU A 132 16.72 -11.73 -17.23
C GLU A 132 16.47 -12.57 -15.97
N HIS A 133 15.35 -12.32 -15.25
CA HIS A 133 15.09 -12.89 -13.93
C HIS A 133 13.89 -13.86 -13.87
N LYS A 134 13.22 -14.15 -14.98
CA LYS A 134 12.01 -15.00 -15.00
C LYS A 134 12.19 -16.42 -14.49
N ASP A 135 13.43 -16.95 -14.53
CA ASP A 135 13.75 -18.30 -14.09
C ASP A 135 14.40 -18.33 -12.70
N ASP A 136 14.64 -17.18 -12.09
CA ASP A 136 15.20 -17.07 -10.75
C ASP A 136 14.23 -17.62 -9.71
N LYS A 137 14.78 -18.29 -8.71
CA LYS A 137 13.98 -18.89 -7.61
C LYS A 137 13.86 -17.97 -6.42
N VAL A 138 14.78 -17.02 -6.29
CA VAL A 138 14.85 -16.05 -5.21
C VAL A 138 15.08 -14.67 -5.81
N LEU A 139 14.35 -13.67 -5.37
CA LEU A 139 14.57 -12.27 -5.71
C LEU A 139 14.21 -11.41 -4.50
N HIS A 140 15.14 -10.61 -4.02
CA HIS A 140 14.89 -9.71 -2.90
C HIS A 140 14.55 -8.31 -3.40
N VAL A 141 13.65 -7.62 -2.68
CA VAL A 141 13.33 -6.21 -2.98
C VAL A 141 13.71 -5.35 -1.79
N MET A 142 14.55 -4.37 -2.03
CA MET A 142 15.08 -3.48 -0.99
C MET A 142 14.57 -2.06 -1.17
N ALA A 143 14.23 -1.39 -0.07
CA ALA A 143 13.75 -0.02 -0.07
C ALA A 143 13.73 0.60 1.33
N THR A 144 13.54 1.92 1.37
CA THR A 144 13.23 2.67 2.60
C THR A 144 12.00 3.55 2.43
N GLY A 145 11.58 4.18 3.53
CA GLY A 145 10.51 5.16 3.54
C GLY A 145 9.21 4.64 2.93
N ALA A 146 8.57 5.45 2.11
CA ALA A 146 7.32 5.07 1.43
C ALA A 146 7.50 3.88 0.49
N ASN A 147 8.68 3.73 -0.12
CA ASN A 147 9.00 2.64 -1.03
C ASN A 147 9.09 1.28 -0.32
N TYR A 148 9.31 1.23 0.99
CA TYR A 148 9.33 -0.03 1.72
C TYR A 148 7.98 -0.77 1.65
N ASN A 149 6.86 -0.03 1.69
CA ASN A 149 5.54 -0.63 1.50
C ASN A 149 5.34 -1.15 0.06
N VAL A 150 5.96 -0.50 -0.93
CA VAL A 150 5.97 -0.99 -2.32
C VAL A 150 6.80 -2.27 -2.40
N ALA A 151 7.99 -2.31 -1.77
CA ALA A 151 8.81 -3.52 -1.69
C ALA A 151 8.04 -4.68 -1.03
N TYR A 152 7.34 -4.43 0.09
CA TYR A 152 6.49 -5.42 0.75
C TYR A 152 5.40 -5.96 -0.19
N THR A 153 4.67 -5.08 -0.87
CA THR A 153 3.60 -5.49 -1.80
C THR A 153 4.19 -6.26 -2.99
N THR A 154 5.30 -5.80 -3.55
CA THR A 154 5.97 -6.46 -4.68
C THR A 154 6.42 -7.87 -4.30
N THR A 155 7.04 -8.04 -3.13
CA THR A 155 7.50 -9.35 -2.68
C THR A 155 6.35 -10.29 -2.33
N THR A 156 5.38 -9.82 -1.55
CA THR A 156 4.32 -10.67 -1.00
C THR A 156 3.25 -10.98 -2.04
N CYS A 157 2.73 -9.93 -2.70
CA CYS A 157 1.55 -10.08 -3.57
C CYS A 157 1.93 -10.36 -5.03
N ILE A 158 3.08 -9.88 -5.51
CA ILE A 158 3.47 -10.08 -6.90
C ILE A 158 4.42 -11.26 -7.04
N LEU A 159 5.57 -11.25 -6.37
CA LEU A 159 6.59 -12.28 -6.57
C LEU A 159 6.17 -13.62 -5.94
N MET A 160 5.74 -13.64 -4.68
CA MET A 160 5.36 -14.90 -4.04
C MET A 160 3.98 -15.39 -4.48
N GLU A 161 2.95 -14.55 -4.48
CA GLU A 161 1.58 -14.97 -4.76
C GLU A 161 1.34 -15.23 -6.25
N CYS A 162 1.80 -14.32 -7.13
CA CYS A 162 1.51 -14.41 -8.57
C CYS A 162 2.59 -15.15 -9.36
N GLN A 163 3.87 -15.02 -8.99
CA GLN A 163 5.00 -15.56 -9.75
C GLN A 163 5.64 -16.79 -9.12
N TRP A 164 5.32 -17.09 -7.85
CA TRP A 164 5.88 -18.21 -7.08
C TRP A 164 7.42 -18.16 -6.92
N ILE A 165 7.95 -16.93 -6.91
CA ILE A 165 9.35 -16.65 -6.65
C ILE A 165 9.52 -16.37 -5.15
N HIS A 166 10.46 -17.04 -4.49
CA HIS A 166 10.78 -16.74 -3.09
C HIS A 166 11.30 -15.32 -2.97
N SER A 167 10.69 -14.55 -2.10
CA SER A 167 11.02 -13.13 -1.97
C SER A 167 10.77 -12.64 -0.55
N ASN A 168 11.49 -11.59 -0.17
CA ASN A 168 11.19 -10.84 1.05
C ASN A 168 11.56 -9.35 0.85
N PRO A 169 10.85 -8.43 1.51
CA PRO A 169 11.23 -7.05 1.54
C PRO A 169 12.40 -6.86 2.52
N ILE A 170 13.41 -6.12 2.11
CA ILE A 170 14.54 -5.75 2.97
C ILE A 170 14.52 -4.23 3.15
N HIS A 171 14.52 -3.77 4.39
CA HIS A 171 14.70 -2.36 4.67
C HIS A 171 16.17 -1.99 4.43
N SER A 172 16.46 -0.97 3.59
CA SER A 172 17.84 -0.63 3.21
C SER A 172 18.71 -0.33 4.43
N GLY A 173 18.14 0.26 5.48
CA GLY A 173 18.85 0.50 6.75
C GLY A 173 19.26 -0.75 7.51
N GLU A 174 18.66 -1.92 7.21
CA GLU A 174 18.98 -3.20 7.82
C GLU A 174 19.92 -4.05 6.93
N PHE A 175 20.25 -3.58 5.73
CA PHE A 175 21.01 -4.36 4.76
C PHE A 175 22.34 -4.89 5.35
N PHE A 176 23.09 -4.07 6.04
CA PHE A 176 24.38 -4.43 6.64
C PHE A 176 24.26 -5.21 7.96
N HIS A 177 23.05 -5.49 8.44
CA HIS A 177 22.80 -6.27 9.66
C HIS A 177 22.48 -7.75 9.38
N GLY A 178 22.85 -8.24 8.21
CA GLY A 178 22.70 -9.65 7.83
C GLY A 178 22.38 -9.87 6.36
N PRO A 179 21.43 -9.17 5.74
CA PRO A 179 21.07 -9.41 4.35
C PRO A 179 22.23 -9.37 3.36
N PHE A 180 23.24 -8.54 3.58
CA PHE A 180 24.39 -8.44 2.69
C PHE A 180 25.24 -9.73 2.64
N GLU A 181 25.18 -10.58 3.66
CA GLU A 181 25.92 -11.84 3.72
C GLU A 181 25.41 -12.88 2.71
N VAL A 182 24.16 -12.73 2.23
CA VAL A 182 23.57 -13.62 1.23
C VAL A 182 23.64 -13.05 -0.18
N VAL A 183 24.30 -11.91 -0.36
CA VAL A 183 24.47 -11.30 -1.68
C VAL A 183 25.51 -12.06 -2.47
N ASP A 184 25.11 -12.61 -3.60
CA ASP A 184 26.01 -13.19 -4.58
C ASP A 184 25.50 -12.90 -6.00
N LYS A 185 26.20 -13.40 -7.00
CA LYS A 185 25.84 -13.20 -8.41
C LYS A 185 24.58 -13.96 -8.87
N GLU A 186 24.07 -14.87 -8.04
CA GLU A 186 22.92 -15.74 -8.37
C GLU A 186 21.63 -15.30 -7.66
N VAL A 187 21.73 -14.35 -6.71
CA VAL A 187 20.59 -13.83 -5.95
C VAL A 187 20.40 -12.35 -6.26
N PRO A 188 19.46 -12.00 -7.14
CA PRO A 188 19.24 -10.61 -7.51
C PRO A 188 18.56 -9.81 -6.40
N PHE A 189 18.95 -8.55 -6.30
CA PHE A 189 18.35 -7.54 -5.43
C PHE A 189 17.79 -6.41 -6.28
N LEU A 190 16.48 -6.19 -6.22
CA LEU A 190 15.83 -5.03 -6.80
C LEU A 190 15.78 -3.91 -5.76
N VAL A 191 16.48 -2.81 -5.99
CA VAL A 191 16.49 -1.66 -5.09
C VAL A 191 15.55 -0.58 -5.60
N LEU A 192 14.56 -0.19 -4.79
CA LEU A 192 13.62 0.88 -5.08
C LEU A 192 14.13 2.17 -4.43
N VAL A 193 14.96 2.90 -5.16
CA VAL A 193 15.58 4.13 -4.66
C VAL A 193 14.55 5.24 -4.47
N GLY A 194 14.45 5.76 -3.25
CA GLY A 194 13.54 6.85 -2.90
C GLY A 194 13.96 8.20 -3.50
N VAL A 195 13.05 9.17 -3.47
CA VAL A 195 13.31 10.57 -3.90
C VAL A 195 13.35 11.54 -2.73
N GLY A 196 13.07 11.07 -1.51
CA GLY A 196 13.07 11.85 -0.29
C GLY A 196 14.41 11.86 0.44
N ARG A 197 14.38 12.21 1.72
CA ARG A 197 15.56 12.26 2.60
C ARG A 197 16.22 10.89 2.81
N GLU A 198 15.47 9.84 2.65
CA GLU A 198 15.91 8.45 2.77
C GLU A 198 16.75 7.95 1.58
N ARG A 199 16.77 8.68 0.47
CA ARG A 199 17.50 8.31 -0.76
C ARG A 199 18.96 7.91 -0.51
N GLU A 200 19.67 8.67 0.33
CA GLU A 200 21.06 8.39 0.66
C GLU A 200 21.26 6.99 1.27
N MET A 201 20.24 6.49 1.99
CA MET A 201 20.27 5.15 2.57
C MET A 201 20.12 4.05 1.52
N ASP A 202 19.29 4.28 0.50
CA ASP A 202 19.08 3.34 -0.61
C ASP A 202 20.28 3.29 -1.58
N GLU A 203 21.07 4.37 -1.67
CA GLU A 203 22.24 4.49 -2.57
C GLU A 203 23.56 4.02 -1.94
N ARG A 204 23.60 3.72 -0.64
CA ARG A 204 24.78 3.25 0.08
C ARG A 204 25.08 1.78 -0.21
#